data_880f3e0bd7f2506577dc4aa5c40f1cc0
#
_entry.id   880f3e0bd7f2506577dc4aa5c40f1cc0
#
_cell.length_a   1.000
_cell.length_b   1.000
_cell.length_c   1.000
_cell.angle_alpha   90.00
_cell.angle_beta   90.00
_cell.angle_gamma   90.00
#
_symmetry.space_group_name_H-M   'P 1'
#
loop_
_entity.id
_entity.type
_entity.pdbx_description
1 polymer ?
#
loop_
_entity_poly.entity_id
_entity_poly.type
_entity_poly.pdbx_seq_one_letter_code
_entity_poly.pdbx_strand_id
1 'polypeptide(L)'
;CDMDPIIEVAERRNLRLIEDSCETMFAKYRGRSVGNFGDVGCFSTYVAHLLTTGVGGLNTTNNPEYAVKLRSLANHGRDSIYMSIDDDDDVYGEQLRTIVERRFKFVTPGHSFRATEMEAALGVAQLEGYEVMIEQRRSNAAYLTRMLKPLGDRLQLPAIRPDTEHSFMM
;
A
#
# COMPACT_ATOMS: atom_id res chain seq x y z
N CYS A 1 -5.99 9.04 11.53
CA CYS A 1 -7.30 9.69 11.62
C CYS A 1 -8.33 8.74 12.20
N ASP A 2 -9.52 9.24 12.51
CA ASP A 2 -10.67 8.45 12.92
C ASP A 2 -11.37 7.93 11.66
N MET A 3 -11.33 6.63 11.44
CA MET A 3 -11.86 6.05 10.20
C MET A 3 -13.38 5.89 10.23
N ASP A 4 -13.98 5.66 11.39
CA ASP A 4 -15.42 5.39 11.48
C ASP A 4 -16.28 6.52 10.91
N PRO A 5 -16.11 7.81 11.28
CA PRO A 5 -16.89 8.89 10.69
C PRO A 5 -16.65 9.08 9.19
N ILE A 6 -15.44 8.78 8.72
CA ILE A 6 -15.08 8.87 7.29
C ILE A 6 -15.84 7.80 6.50
N ILE A 7 -15.82 6.56 7.00
CA ILE A 7 -16.55 5.43 6.41
C ILE A 7 -18.05 5.72 6.39
N GLU A 8 -18.62 6.17 7.50
CA GLU A 8 -20.04 6.52 7.60
C GLU A 8 -20.44 7.56 6.55
N VAL A 9 -19.63 8.61 6.36
CA VAL A 9 -19.91 9.64 5.34
C VAL A 9 -19.79 9.06 3.94
N ALA A 10 -18.77 8.23 3.67
CA ALA A 10 -18.58 7.61 2.38
C ALA A 10 -19.77 6.71 2.01
N GLU A 11 -20.21 5.86 2.91
CA GLU A 11 -21.36 4.98 2.73
C GLU A 11 -22.67 5.77 2.52
N ARG A 12 -22.96 6.74 3.39
CA ARG A 12 -24.15 7.58 3.30
C ARG A 12 -24.24 8.37 2.00
N ARG A 13 -23.11 8.75 1.43
CA ARG A 13 -23.00 9.54 0.20
C ARG A 13 -22.68 8.70 -1.03
N ASN A 14 -22.61 7.37 -0.89
CA ASN A 14 -22.18 6.44 -1.95
C ASN A 14 -20.88 6.87 -2.63
N LEU A 15 -19.88 7.26 -1.81
CA LEU A 15 -18.56 7.65 -2.27
C LEU A 15 -17.61 6.46 -2.24
N ARG A 16 -16.65 6.46 -3.15
CA ARG A 16 -15.52 5.54 -3.09
C ARG A 16 -14.45 6.10 -2.17
N LEU A 17 -13.90 5.25 -1.33
CA LEU A 17 -12.88 5.62 -0.37
C LEU A 17 -11.52 5.06 -0.80
N ILE A 18 -10.57 5.96 -1.03
CA ILE A 18 -9.17 5.60 -1.25
C ILE A 18 -8.37 6.04 -0.03
N GLU A 19 -7.67 5.10 0.58
CA GLU A 19 -6.79 5.37 1.71
C GLU A 19 -5.38 5.68 1.20
N ASP A 20 -4.94 6.92 1.35
CA ASP A 20 -3.52 7.24 1.21
C ASP A 20 -2.79 6.87 2.50
N SER A 21 -2.24 5.66 2.51
CA SER A 21 -1.49 5.07 3.62
C SER A 21 0.02 5.06 3.37
N CYS A 22 0.51 5.93 2.49
CA CYS A 22 1.92 5.98 2.11
C CYS A 22 2.85 6.20 3.31
N GLU A 23 2.44 7.01 4.28
CA GLU A 23 3.21 7.33 5.49
C GLU A 23 2.82 6.50 6.72
N THR A 24 1.88 5.56 6.58
CA THR A 24 1.30 4.83 7.71
C THR A 24 1.37 3.32 7.56
N MET A 25 2.23 2.81 6.69
CA MET A 25 2.45 1.36 6.57
C MET A 25 2.70 0.74 7.95
N PHE A 26 2.12 -0.44 8.21
CA PHE A 26 2.13 -1.15 9.50
C PHE A 26 1.38 -0.47 10.66
N ALA A 27 0.73 0.66 10.44
CA ALA A 27 -0.16 1.25 11.44
C ALA A 27 -1.50 0.50 11.48
N LYS A 28 -2.18 0.60 12.64
CA LYS A 28 -3.51 0.00 12.82
C LYS A 28 -4.49 0.99 13.45
N TYR A 29 -5.75 0.82 13.13
CA TYR A 29 -6.87 1.46 13.77
C TYR A 29 -7.83 0.37 14.27
N ARG A 30 -8.09 0.33 15.59
CA ARG A 30 -8.89 -0.73 16.25
C ARG A 30 -8.44 -2.15 15.89
N GLY A 31 -7.11 -2.38 15.88
CA GLY A 31 -6.51 -3.67 15.55
C GLY A 31 -6.51 -4.05 14.07
N ARG A 32 -7.18 -3.28 13.20
CA ARG A 32 -7.22 -3.50 11.76
C ARG A 32 -6.16 -2.66 11.06
N SER A 33 -5.41 -3.26 10.15
CA SER A 33 -4.37 -2.57 9.39
C SER A 33 -4.96 -1.48 8.50
N VAL A 34 -4.27 -0.34 8.42
CA VAL A 34 -4.57 0.72 7.45
C VAL A 34 -4.46 0.18 6.02
N GLY A 35 -5.10 0.84 5.06
CA GLY A 35 -5.21 0.37 3.67
C GLY A 35 -6.26 -0.73 3.48
N ASN A 36 -7.10 -0.97 4.48
CA ASN A 36 -8.11 -2.03 4.50
C ASN A 36 -9.53 -1.51 4.81
N PHE A 37 -9.69 -0.21 4.98
CA PHE A 37 -10.97 0.40 5.37
C PHE A 37 -11.78 0.86 4.16
N GLY A 38 -11.08 1.28 3.09
CA GLY A 38 -11.69 1.77 1.87
C GLY A 38 -11.77 0.74 0.75
N ASP A 39 -12.15 1.23 -0.42
CA ASP A 39 -12.19 0.46 -1.67
C ASP A 39 -10.76 0.10 -2.15
N VAL A 40 -9.81 1.02 -1.94
CA VAL A 40 -8.39 0.86 -2.31
C VAL A 40 -7.52 1.48 -1.22
N GLY A 41 -6.49 0.77 -0.78
CA GLY A 41 -5.39 1.29 0.04
C GLY A 41 -4.15 1.51 -0.82
N CYS A 42 -3.45 2.63 -0.61
CA CYS A 42 -2.24 3.00 -1.32
C CYS A 42 -1.07 3.10 -0.35
N PHE A 43 0.04 2.46 -0.68
CA PHE A 43 1.28 2.49 0.10
C PHE A 43 2.44 2.87 -0.80
N SER A 44 3.37 3.66 -0.29
CA SER A 44 4.59 4.01 -0.98
C SER A 44 5.77 3.19 -0.48
N THR A 45 6.63 2.79 -1.41
CA THR A 45 7.92 2.16 -1.12
C THR A 45 9.09 3.05 -1.56
N TYR A 46 8.82 4.36 -1.68
CA TYR A 46 9.84 5.35 -1.96
C TYR A 46 10.87 5.42 -0.82
N VAL A 47 12.07 5.88 -1.14
CA VAL A 47 13.25 5.88 -0.24
C VAL A 47 13.01 6.56 1.13
N ALA A 48 12.04 7.46 1.24
CA ALA A 48 11.71 8.16 2.49
C ALA A 48 10.72 7.40 3.37
N HIS A 49 10.20 6.26 2.95
CA HIS A 49 9.14 5.53 3.65
C HIS A 49 9.68 4.36 4.51
N LEU A 50 8.78 3.65 5.17
CA LEU A 50 9.11 2.58 6.13
C LEU A 50 9.69 1.33 5.47
N LEU A 51 9.12 0.94 4.33
CA LEU A 51 9.63 -0.11 3.47
C LEU A 51 10.10 0.56 2.19
N THR A 52 11.35 0.33 1.79
CA THR A 52 11.93 1.07 0.68
C THR A 52 12.43 0.17 -0.43
N THR A 53 11.99 0.44 -1.65
CA THR A 53 12.46 -0.23 -2.86
C THR A 53 13.15 0.75 -3.83
N GLY A 54 13.41 1.97 -3.36
CA GLY A 54 13.95 3.08 -4.15
C GLY A 54 12.83 3.95 -4.72
N VAL A 55 12.10 3.42 -5.68
CA VAL A 55 10.82 3.96 -6.16
C VAL A 55 9.79 2.83 -6.19
N GLY A 56 8.51 3.17 -6.05
CA GLY A 56 7.45 2.17 -6.13
C GLY A 56 6.31 2.41 -5.15
N GLY A 57 5.34 1.52 -5.20
CA GLY A 57 4.19 1.52 -4.32
C GLY A 57 3.36 0.26 -4.47
N LEU A 58 2.48 0.05 -3.52
CA LEU A 58 1.55 -1.07 -3.46
C LEU A 58 0.13 -0.54 -3.35
N ASN A 59 -0.79 -1.18 -4.06
CA ASN A 59 -2.22 -0.93 -3.91
C ASN A 59 -2.89 -2.21 -3.41
N THR A 60 -3.73 -2.07 -2.40
CA THR A 60 -4.53 -3.17 -1.84
C THR A 60 -6.01 -2.94 -2.10
N THR A 61 -6.74 -3.99 -2.43
CA THR A 61 -8.19 -3.94 -2.59
C THR A 61 -8.79 -5.34 -2.41
N ASN A 62 -9.99 -5.40 -1.87
CA ASN A 62 -10.80 -6.62 -1.80
C ASN A 62 -11.78 -6.75 -2.98
N ASN A 63 -11.82 -5.76 -3.88
CA ASN A 63 -12.65 -5.79 -5.06
C ASN A 63 -11.86 -6.34 -6.26
N PRO A 64 -12.25 -7.52 -6.81
CA PRO A 64 -11.53 -8.14 -7.92
C PRO A 64 -11.54 -7.29 -9.21
N GLU A 65 -12.58 -6.52 -9.45
CA GLU A 65 -12.65 -5.63 -10.62
C GLU A 65 -11.64 -4.49 -10.49
N TYR A 66 -11.48 -3.92 -9.27
CA TYR A 66 -10.46 -2.92 -9.01
C TYR A 66 -9.06 -3.50 -9.12
N ALA A 67 -8.83 -4.72 -8.63
CA ALA A 67 -7.53 -5.38 -8.77
C ALA A 67 -7.13 -5.54 -10.25
N VAL A 68 -8.05 -5.98 -11.09
CA VAL A 68 -7.86 -6.08 -12.54
C VAL A 68 -7.56 -4.71 -13.15
N LYS A 69 -8.36 -3.70 -12.83
CA LYS A 69 -8.20 -2.34 -13.36
C LYS A 69 -6.88 -1.69 -12.93
N LEU A 70 -6.48 -1.84 -11.67
CA LEU A 70 -5.21 -1.32 -11.15
C LEU A 70 -4.00 -1.93 -11.85
N ARG A 71 -4.00 -3.26 -12.06
CA ARG A 71 -2.96 -3.95 -12.82
C ARG A 71 -2.90 -3.47 -14.27
N SER A 72 -4.04 -3.30 -14.92
CA SER A 72 -4.12 -2.78 -16.28
C SER A 72 -3.53 -1.37 -16.37
N LEU A 73 -3.98 -0.46 -15.51
CA LEU A 73 -3.53 0.93 -15.49
C LEU A 73 -2.03 1.06 -15.19
N ALA A 74 -1.48 0.25 -14.28
CA ALA A 74 -0.06 0.24 -13.96
C ALA A 74 0.81 -0.34 -15.11
N ASN A 75 0.21 -1.08 -16.03
CA ASN A 75 0.87 -1.73 -17.15
C ASN A 75 0.35 -1.23 -18.52
N HIS A 76 0.47 0.06 -18.75
CA HIS A 76 0.14 0.74 -20.02
C HIS A 76 -1.34 0.62 -20.46
N GLY A 77 -2.25 0.21 -19.57
CA GLY A 77 -3.64 -0.05 -19.94
C GLY A 77 -3.84 -1.34 -20.72
N ARG A 78 -2.94 -2.31 -20.59
CA ARG A 78 -3.08 -3.63 -21.23
C ARG A 78 -4.23 -4.43 -20.65
N ASP A 79 -4.74 -5.35 -21.42
CA ASP A 79 -5.66 -6.37 -20.92
C ASP A 79 -4.95 -7.16 -19.80
N SER A 80 -5.47 -7.03 -18.56
CA SER A 80 -4.81 -7.52 -17.34
C SER A 80 -5.04 -9.01 -17.12
N ILE A 81 -4.86 -9.81 -18.15
CA ILE A 81 -4.91 -11.27 -18.05
C ILE A 81 -3.75 -11.84 -17.20
N TYR A 82 -2.67 -11.07 -17.03
CA TYR A 82 -1.53 -11.52 -16.27
C TYR A 82 -1.82 -11.54 -14.78
N MET A 83 -2.01 -12.73 -14.28
CA MET A 83 -2.04 -12.99 -12.83
C MET A 83 -0.69 -13.48 -12.32
N SER A 84 0.12 -14.14 -13.17
CA SER A 84 1.48 -14.62 -12.88
C SER A 84 2.39 -14.48 -14.10
N ILE A 85 3.70 -14.66 -13.90
CA ILE A 85 4.70 -14.68 -14.98
C ILE A 85 4.57 -15.97 -15.80
N ASP A 86 4.01 -17.01 -15.21
CA ASP A 86 3.94 -18.37 -15.72
C ASP A 86 2.58 -18.69 -16.32
N ASP A 87 1.81 -17.68 -16.76
CA ASP A 87 0.46 -17.85 -17.30
C ASP A 87 0.42 -18.56 -18.65
N ASP A 88 1.57 -18.77 -19.29
CA ASP A 88 1.76 -19.51 -20.53
C ASP A 88 2.56 -20.82 -20.38
N ASP A 89 2.96 -21.18 -19.17
CA ASP A 89 3.63 -22.45 -18.92
C ASP A 89 2.69 -23.62 -19.20
N ASP A 90 3.20 -24.61 -19.91
CA ASP A 90 2.45 -25.81 -20.33
C ASP A 90 1.19 -25.56 -21.17
N VAL A 91 1.06 -24.37 -21.78
CA VAL A 91 -0.05 -23.97 -22.64
C VAL A 91 0.38 -23.99 -24.10
N TYR A 92 -0.41 -24.59 -25.00
CA TYR A 92 -0.08 -24.77 -26.39
C TYR A 92 -1.24 -24.40 -27.34
N GLY A 93 -0.92 -24.26 -28.62
CA GLY A 93 -1.91 -24.11 -29.68
C GLY A 93 -2.70 -22.81 -29.57
N GLU A 94 -4.03 -22.91 -29.73
CA GLU A 94 -4.92 -21.75 -29.79
C GLU A 94 -5.04 -21.01 -28.44
N GLN A 95 -4.90 -21.73 -27.33
CA GLN A 95 -4.91 -21.14 -25.99
C GLN A 95 -3.67 -20.28 -25.76
N LEU A 96 -2.48 -20.75 -26.11
CA LEU A 96 -1.25 -19.97 -26.06
C LEU A 96 -1.34 -18.73 -26.95
N ARG A 97 -1.88 -18.89 -28.16
CA ARG A 97 -2.09 -17.76 -29.07
C ARG A 97 -2.99 -16.69 -28.46
N THR A 98 -4.08 -17.08 -27.82
CA THR A 98 -4.99 -16.16 -27.15
C THR A 98 -4.30 -15.39 -26.02
N ILE A 99 -3.47 -16.07 -25.20
CA ILE A 99 -2.68 -15.46 -24.14
C ILE A 99 -1.73 -14.42 -24.73
N VAL A 100 -0.95 -14.79 -25.76
CA VAL A 100 0.02 -13.90 -26.42
C VAL A 100 -0.66 -12.69 -27.06
N GLU A 101 -1.78 -12.88 -27.74
CA GLU A 101 -2.54 -11.78 -28.35
C GLU A 101 -3.06 -10.80 -27.30
N ARG A 102 -3.56 -11.28 -26.16
CA ARG A 102 -4.02 -10.44 -25.06
C ARG A 102 -2.88 -9.65 -24.40
N ARG A 103 -1.65 -10.16 -24.43
CA ARG A 103 -0.45 -9.47 -23.94
C ARG A 103 -0.22 -8.11 -24.61
N PHE A 104 -0.60 -7.98 -25.87
CA PHE A 104 -0.41 -6.77 -26.66
C PHE A 104 -1.72 -6.00 -26.89
N LYS A 105 -2.80 -6.40 -26.22
CA LYS A 105 -4.08 -5.73 -26.30
C LYS A 105 -4.15 -4.61 -25.26
N PHE A 106 -4.32 -3.37 -25.73
CA PHE A 106 -4.54 -2.22 -24.88
C PHE A 106 -6.04 -1.94 -24.81
N VAL A 107 -6.58 -1.84 -23.61
CA VAL A 107 -8.02 -1.69 -23.37
C VAL A 107 -8.38 -0.31 -22.81
N THR A 108 -7.39 0.43 -22.32
CA THR A 108 -7.53 1.79 -21.83
C THR A 108 -6.19 2.52 -21.88
N PRO A 109 -6.15 3.86 -21.88
CA PRO A 109 -4.93 4.59 -21.55
C PRO A 109 -4.42 4.19 -20.16
N GLY A 110 -3.10 4.02 -20.03
CA GLY A 110 -2.48 3.62 -18.77
C GLY A 110 -1.07 4.16 -18.62
N HIS A 111 -0.39 3.75 -17.54
CA HIS A 111 0.91 4.24 -17.14
C HIS A 111 1.95 3.12 -17.08
N SER A 112 3.23 3.47 -17.01
CA SER A 112 4.32 2.53 -16.75
C SER A 112 4.73 2.63 -15.27
N PHE A 113 3.93 2.03 -14.39
CA PHE A 113 4.13 2.07 -12.93
C PHE A 113 4.52 0.71 -12.35
N ARG A 114 5.03 -0.17 -13.18
CA ARG A 114 5.46 -1.51 -12.77
C ARG A 114 6.74 -1.40 -11.94
N ALA A 115 6.75 -2.04 -10.77
CA ALA A 115 7.97 -2.33 -10.07
C ALA A 115 8.76 -3.41 -10.83
N THR A 116 10.08 -3.35 -10.75
CA THR A 116 10.96 -4.40 -11.24
C THR A 116 11.14 -5.49 -10.18
N GLU A 117 11.61 -6.67 -10.59
CA GLU A 117 11.93 -7.76 -9.67
C GLU A 117 13.06 -7.38 -8.71
N MET A 118 14.00 -6.53 -9.12
CA MET A 118 15.06 -6.00 -8.25
C MET A 118 14.47 -5.14 -7.12
N GLU A 119 13.55 -4.26 -7.44
CA GLU A 119 12.81 -3.46 -6.44
C GLU A 119 11.99 -4.37 -5.51
N ALA A 120 11.31 -5.35 -6.06
CA ALA A 120 10.55 -6.32 -5.28
C ALA A 120 11.45 -7.13 -4.33
N ALA A 121 12.61 -7.59 -4.79
CA ALA A 121 13.57 -8.33 -3.96
C ALA A 121 14.08 -7.49 -2.78
N LEU A 122 14.35 -6.19 -3.00
CA LEU A 122 14.70 -5.27 -1.91
C LEU A 122 13.59 -5.16 -0.87
N GLY A 123 12.33 -5.09 -1.33
CA GLY A 123 11.16 -5.05 -0.45
C GLY A 123 11.00 -6.32 0.38
N VAL A 124 11.14 -7.50 -0.26
CA VAL A 124 11.06 -8.80 0.41
C VAL A 124 12.12 -8.92 1.50
N ALA A 125 13.38 -8.56 1.21
CA ALA A 125 14.46 -8.61 2.19
C ALA A 125 14.20 -7.72 3.42
N GLN A 126 13.57 -6.56 3.24
CA GLN A 126 13.25 -5.67 4.35
C GLN A 126 12.07 -6.18 5.18
N LEU A 127 11.14 -6.93 4.59
CA LEU A 127 10.03 -7.53 5.32
C LEU A 127 10.48 -8.58 6.34
N GLU A 128 11.64 -9.20 6.18
CA GLU A 128 12.18 -10.15 7.16
C GLU A 128 12.47 -9.49 8.53
N GLY A 129 12.74 -8.20 8.55
CA GLY A 129 13.09 -7.46 9.77
C GLY A 129 12.11 -6.36 10.19
N TYR A 130 10.96 -6.25 9.53
CA TYR A 130 10.07 -5.09 9.72
C TYR A 130 9.53 -4.95 11.15
N GLU A 131 9.26 -6.04 11.85
CA GLU A 131 8.72 -6.03 13.20
C GLU A 131 9.71 -5.36 14.18
N VAL A 132 10.99 -5.73 14.08
CA VAL A 132 12.07 -5.14 14.89
C VAL A 132 12.21 -3.65 14.60
N MET A 133 12.14 -3.28 13.32
CA MET A 133 12.20 -1.88 12.90
C MET A 133 11.03 -1.06 13.48
N ILE A 134 9.80 -1.56 13.42
CA ILE A 134 8.62 -0.88 13.93
C ILE A 134 8.69 -0.73 15.45
N GLU A 135 9.11 -1.78 16.17
CA GLU A 135 9.26 -1.72 17.62
C GLU A 135 10.32 -0.70 18.04
N GLN A 136 11.46 -0.64 17.35
CA GLN A 136 12.49 0.36 17.59
C GLN A 136 11.97 1.79 17.38
N ARG A 137 11.17 2.02 16.31
CA ARG A 137 10.55 3.32 16.05
C ARG A 137 9.57 3.72 17.15
N ARG A 138 8.72 2.81 17.60
CA ARG A 138 7.79 3.02 18.71
C ARG A 138 8.53 3.36 20.01
N SER A 139 9.58 2.62 20.31
CA SER A 139 10.45 2.86 21.47
C SER A 139 11.11 4.24 21.42
N ASN A 140 11.68 4.60 20.26
CA ASN A 140 12.28 5.91 20.03
C ASN A 140 11.27 7.05 20.18
N ALA A 141 10.07 6.90 19.61
CA ALA A 141 9.01 7.89 19.72
C ALA A 141 8.57 8.09 21.19
N ALA A 142 8.40 7.00 21.93
CA ALA A 142 8.06 7.05 23.34
C ALA A 142 9.17 7.74 24.18
N TYR A 143 10.43 7.43 23.89
CA TYR A 143 11.59 8.08 24.53
C TYR A 143 11.59 9.58 24.26
N LEU A 144 11.52 10.00 23.00
CA LEU A 144 11.53 11.42 22.61
C LEU A 144 10.34 12.17 23.20
N THR A 145 9.13 11.61 23.14
CA THR A 145 7.93 12.22 23.72
C THR A 145 8.12 12.46 25.22
N ARG A 146 8.67 11.50 25.96
CA ARG A 146 8.96 11.63 27.38
C ARG A 146 9.99 12.72 27.64
N MET A 147 11.08 12.77 26.87
CA MET A 147 12.15 13.74 27.04
C MET A 147 11.72 15.17 26.71
N LEU A 148 10.81 15.33 25.75
CA LEU A 148 10.30 16.64 25.34
C LEU A 148 9.11 17.13 26.16
N LYS A 149 8.50 16.26 26.97
CA LYS A 149 7.34 16.60 27.80
C LYS A 149 7.50 17.88 28.65
N PRO A 150 8.70 18.17 29.25
CA PRO A 150 8.90 19.41 29.98
C PRO A 150 8.81 20.69 29.14
N LEU A 151 8.88 20.59 27.83
CA LEU A 151 8.77 21.70 26.88
C LEU A 151 7.35 21.85 26.30
N GLY A 152 6.37 21.21 26.91
CA GLY A 152 4.98 21.17 26.40
C GLY A 152 4.26 22.53 26.35
N ASP A 153 4.80 23.58 27.00
CA ASP A 153 4.39 24.97 26.88
C ASP A 153 4.85 25.62 25.57
N ARG A 154 5.86 25.05 24.92
CA ARG A 154 6.50 25.57 23.70
C ARG A 154 6.36 24.63 22.50
N LEU A 155 6.13 23.34 22.75
CA LEU A 155 6.09 22.29 21.75
C LEU A 155 4.77 21.52 21.85
N GLN A 156 4.06 21.41 20.74
CA GLN A 156 2.96 20.47 20.63
C GLN A 156 3.52 19.08 20.32
N LEU A 157 3.40 18.18 21.27
CA LEU A 157 3.82 16.79 21.12
C LEU A 157 2.76 15.99 20.35
N PRO A 158 3.17 14.89 19.66
CA PRO A 158 2.23 14.00 18.98
C PRO A 158 1.17 13.45 19.94
N ALA A 159 -0.09 13.55 19.55
CA ALA A 159 -1.19 12.90 20.24
C ALA A 159 -1.42 11.52 19.65
N ILE A 160 -1.26 10.49 20.49
CA ILE A 160 -1.60 9.12 20.11
C ILE A 160 -3.05 8.88 20.52
N ARG A 161 -3.91 8.56 19.55
CA ARG A 161 -5.31 8.20 19.85
C ARG A 161 -5.36 6.81 20.54
N PRO A 162 -6.31 6.57 21.47
CA PRO A 162 -6.39 5.28 22.15
C PRO A 162 -6.62 4.24 21.11
N ASP A 163 -7.25 3.81 20.40
CA ASP A 163 -7.48 2.68 19.51
C ASP A 163 -6.55 2.65 18.27
N THR A 164 -5.35 3.26 18.34
CA THR A 164 -4.40 3.29 17.22
C THR A 164 -3.05 2.74 17.60
N GLU A 165 -2.46 1.99 16.67
CA GLU A 165 -1.06 1.62 16.70
C GLU A 165 -0.31 2.41 15.62
N HIS A 166 0.55 3.33 16.03
CA HIS A 166 1.30 4.17 15.10
C HIS A 166 2.62 3.49 14.69
N SER A 167 3.07 3.70 13.46
CA SER A 167 4.36 3.20 12.96
C SER A 167 5.51 4.22 13.09
N PHE A 168 5.18 5.50 13.34
CA PHE A 168 6.13 6.59 13.53
C PHE A 168 7.15 6.67 12.39
N MET A 169 6.68 6.91 11.18
CA MET A 169 7.57 7.11 10.05
C MET A 169 8.42 8.38 10.21
N MET A 170 7.81 9.45 10.70
CA MET A 170 8.44 10.72 11.04
C MET A 170 8.17 11.06 12.50
#